data_3f7073a903e81f5d8e0e3a1071c99450
#
_entry.id   3f7073a903e81f5d8e0e3a1071c99450
#
_cell.length_a   1.000
_cell.length_b   1.000
_cell.length_c   1.000
_cell.angle_alpha   90.00
_cell.angle_beta   90.00
_cell.angle_gamma   90.00
#
_symmetry.space_group_name_H-M   'P 1'
#
loop_
_entity.id
_entity.type
_entity.pdbx_description
1 polymer ?
#
loop_
_entity_poly.entity_id
_entity_poly.type
_entity_poly.pdbx_seq_one_letter_code
_entity_poly.pdbx_strand_id
1 'polypeptide(L)'
;MNTDDRDLGADGVQDEDSARPGPQEHGSPSAPESDQDSGAGVVSDAEDTEAEEKADESMSKDKQGSFWKELPILIAIALVLAFVIRTWVMQAFYIPSGSMENTLLVGDRVLVNKVVYQVRDIQRGEVVVFNGDGSWDDPNTVVIPEPTNPIARGFTWVQQQLGAAPTGKEYIKRVIGLPGDVVECCDEQKLTVNGVVLDEEDYLYPGSLASHEEFGPVTVPEGHVWVMGDHRSISSDSRRNQGNPGGGAVPIDHVVGRAFVIIWPFDQAGGLGVPETFARLDDDA
;
A
#
# COMPACT_ATOMS: atom_id res chain seq x y z
N MET A 1 -15.24 23.83 57.24
CA MET A 1 -16.43 24.60 57.56
C MET A 1 -17.08 25.03 56.29
N ASN A 2 -18.38 24.62 56.14
CA ASN A 2 -19.35 24.77 55.03
C ASN A 2 -19.05 24.00 53.76
N THR A 3 -19.58 22.85 53.53
CA THR A 3 -20.90 22.31 53.24
C THR A 3 -21.81 23.26 52.46
N ASP A 4 -22.07 22.93 51.19
CA ASP A 4 -23.44 22.97 50.68
C ASP A 4 -23.64 22.00 49.55
N ASP A 5 -24.46 20.98 49.88
CA ASP A 5 -25.15 20.05 48.98
C ASP A 5 -26.24 20.78 48.22
N ARG A 6 -26.46 20.44 46.97
CA ARG A 6 -27.81 20.43 46.36
C ARG A 6 -27.89 19.43 45.22
N ASP A 7 -28.47 18.40 45.60
CA ASP A 7 -29.22 17.31 45.01
C ASP A 7 -30.38 17.78 44.11
N LEU A 8 -30.89 16.83 43.31
CA LEU A 8 -32.17 16.68 42.62
C LEU A 8 -32.30 17.07 41.14
N GLY A 9 -32.66 16.02 40.42
CA GLY A 9 -33.47 16.09 39.22
C GLY A 9 -33.37 14.89 38.31
N ALA A 10 -33.96 13.74 38.73
CA ALA A 10 -34.38 12.66 37.83
C ALA A 10 -35.71 13.06 37.17
N ASP A 11 -35.85 12.65 35.89
CA ASP A 11 -37.08 12.30 35.12
C ASP A 11 -36.72 12.44 33.65
N GLY A 12 -37.02 11.56 32.73
CA GLY A 12 -38.09 10.66 32.52
C GLY A 12 -37.79 9.82 31.27
N VAL A 13 -38.10 8.59 31.43
CA VAL A 13 -38.28 7.56 30.40
C VAL A 13 -39.38 7.97 29.43
N GLN A 14 -39.15 7.83 28.14
CA GLN A 14 -40.21 7.51 27.17
C GLN A 14 -39.71 6.57 26.09
N ASP A 15 -40.13 5.33 26.19
CA ASP A 15 -40.22 4.34 25.14
C ASP A 15 -41.17 4.82 24.05
N GLU A 16 -40.77 4.79 22.79
CA GLU A 16 -41.68 4.68 21.66
C GLU A 16 -41.23 3.59 20.70
N ASP A 17 -41.91 2.50 20.85
CA ASP A 17 -42.07 1.37 19.97
C ASP A 17 -42.72 1.84 18.65
N SER A 18 -42.17 1.54 17.51
CA SER A 18 -42.87 1.54 16.22
C SER A 18 -42.19 0.67 15.16
N ALA A 19 -42.72 -0.55 15.09
CA ALA A 19 -43.18 -1.24 13.88
C ALA A 19 -42.21 -1.40 12.67
N ARG A 20 -41.73 -2.62 12.53
CA ARG A 20 -41.40 -3.24 11.26
C ARG A 20 -42.67 -3.49 10.44
N PRO A 21 -42.62 -3.38 9.11
CA PRO A 21 -43.43 -4.22 8.23
C PRO A 21 -42.57 -5.32 7.57
N GLY A 22 -43.11 -6.52 7.58
CA GLY A 22 -42.56 -7.75 7.03
C GLY A 22 -42.67 -7.84 5.50
N PRO A 23 -42.21 -8.98 4.94
CA PRO A 23 -41.96 -9.15 3.52
C PRO A 23 -43.23 -9.46 2.75
N GLN A 24 -43.39 -8.89 1.55
CA GLN A 24 -44.41 -9.27 0.58
C GLN A 24 -43.84 -10.28 -0.43
N GLU A 25 -44.39 -11.47 -0.38
CA GLU A 25 -44.43 -12.45 -1.47
C GLU A 25 -45.37 -11.98 -2.60
N HIS A 26 -44.91 -12.04 -3.81
CA HIS A 26 -45.73 -12.21 -5.03
C HIS A 26 -44.78 -12.90 -6.03
N GLY A 27 -45.02 -14.12 -6.48
CA GLY A 27 -46.22 -14.59 -7.15
C GLY A 27 -45.74 -15.00 -8.56
N SER A 28 -45.51 -16.30 -8.78
CA SER A 28 -45.35 -16.90 -10.13
C SER A 28 -46.70 -16.75 -10.90
N PRO A 29 -46.63 -16.73 -12.22
CA PRO A 29 -47.48 -17.62 -13.02
C PRO A 29 -46.74 -18.38 -14.13
N SER A 30 -46.82 -19.70 -14.10
CA SER A 30 -47.52 -20.56 -15.04
C SER A 30 -47.13 -20.46 -16.52
N ALA A 31 -46.67 -21.58 -16.98
CA ALA A 31 -46.59 -21.99 -18.40
C ALA A 31 -47.96 -21.99 -19.11
N PRO A 32 -47.94 -22.08 -20.45
CA PRO A 32 -48.86 -23.05 -21.10
C PRO A 32 -48.12 -24.03 -22.01
N GLU A 33 -48.57 -25.26 -21.89
CA GLU A 33 -48.48 -26.33 -22.86
C GLU A 33 -49.34 -26.03 -24.09
N SER A 34 -48.97 -26.61 -25.21
CA SER A 34 -49.73 -27.27 -26.29
C SER A 34 -48.94 -27.19 -27.59
N ASP A 35 -48.88 -28.07 -28.55
CA ASP A 35 -49.54 -29.31 -28.84
C ASP A 35 -48.76 -30.00 -29.98
N GLN A 36 -48.93 -31.25 -30.04
CA GLN A 36 -48.58 -32.25 -31.06
C GLN A 36 -48.79 -31.75 -32.50
N ASP A 37 -47.88 -32.14 -33.43
CA ASP A 37 -48.39 -32.91 -34.55
C ASP A 37 -47.32 -33.82 -35.19
N SER A 38 -47.82 -34.94 -35.69
CA SER A 38 -47.18 -36.11 -36.22
C SER A 38 -46.70 -35.91 -37.66
N GLY A 39 -45.62 -36.60 -38.04
CA GLY A 39 -45.26 -36.78 -39.46
C GLY A 39 -44.17 -37.83 -39.64
N ALA A 40 -44.59 -39.03 -39.99
CA ALA A 40 -43.76 -40.17 -40.28
C ALA A 40 -42.93 -40.00 -41.58
N GLY A 41 -41.71 -40.52 -41.58
CA GLY A 41 -40.90 -40.67 -42.77
C GLY A 41 -39.66 -41.54 -42.48
N VAL A 42 -39.75 -42.76 -42.91
CA VAL A 42 -38.89 -43.94 -42.80
C VAL A 42 -37.65 -43.77 -43.70
N VAL A 43 -36.61 -44.50 -43.32
CA VAL A 43 -35.51 -45.24 -43.99
C VAL A 43 -34.13 -44.66 -44.01
N SER A 44 -33.29 -45.42 -43.33
CA SER A 44 -31.90 -45.87 -43.61
C SER A 44 -30.83 -44.81 -43.93
N ASP A 45 -29.85 -44.78 -43.01
CA ASP A 45 -28.49 -45.21 -43.33
C ASP A 45 -27.69 -45.22 -42.00
N ALA A 46 -27.53 -46.44 -41.49
CA ALA A 46 -26.70 -46.72 -40.34
C ALA A 46 -25.39 -47.32 -40.86
N GLU A 47 -24.41 -46.46 -41.27
CA GLU A 47 -23.05 -47.00 -41.54
C GLU A 47 -21.93 -45.94 -41.47
N ASP A 48 -22.22 -44.63 -41.36
CA ASP A 48 -21.17 -43.60 -41.35
C ASP A 48 -20.85 -42.95 -39.98
N THR A 49 -21.49 -43.39 -38.88
CA THR A 49 -21.34 -42.73 -37.56
C THR A 49 -20.19 -43.32 -36.69
N GLU A 50 -19.66 -44.50 -37.02
CA GLU A 50 -18.57 -45.11 -36.21
C GLU A 50 -17.15 -44.66 -36.60
N ALA A 51 -16.97 -44.02 -37.75
CA ALA A 51 -15.64 -43.55 -38.19
C ALA A 51 -15.28 -42.14 -37.66
N GLU A 52 -16.27 -41.28 -37.47
CA GLU A 52 -16.03 -39.93 -36.91
C GLU A 52 -15.83 -39.94 -35.41
N GLU A 53 -16.48 -40.81 -34.65
CA GLU A 53 -16.34 -40.90 -33.20
C GLU A 53 -14.96 -41.44 -32.77
N LYS A 54 -14.34 -42.31 -33.58
CA LYS A 54 -12.96 -42.80 -33.32
C LYS A 54 -11.86 -41.81 -33.71
N ALA A 55 -12.13 -40.90 -34.62
CA ALA A 55 -11.16 -39.87 -35.02
C ALA A 55 -11.09 -38.72 -34.02
N ASP A 56 -12.20 -38.38 -33.35
CA ASP A 56 -12.24 -37.31 -32.35
C ASP A 56 -11.66 -37.75 -30.99
N GLU A 57 -11.82 -39.06 -30.63
CA GLU A 57 -11.26 -39.61 -29.41
C GLU A 57 -9.73 -39.78 -29.47
N SER A 58 -9.14 -39.94 -30.67
CA SER A 58 -7.70 -40.04 -30.85
C SER A 58 -7.01 -38.67 -30.83
N MET A 59 -7.70 -37.62 -31.31
CA MET A 59 -7.16 -36.25 -31.31
C MET A 59 -7.21 -35.58 -29.93
N SER A 60 -8.12 -36.00 -29.04
CA SER A 60 -8.20 -35.49 -27.68
C SER A 60 -7.14 -36.09 -26.73
N LYS A 61 -6.73 -37.35 -26.96
CA LYS A 61 -5.69 -38.02 -26.13
C LYS A 61 -4.30 -37.52 -26.40
N ASP A 62 -3.95 -37.12 -27.62
CA ASP A 62 -2.64 -36.56 -27.93
C ASP A 62 -2.45 -35.15 -27.40
N LYS A 63 -3.49 -34.32 -27.37
CA LYS A 63 -3.45 -32.96 -26.78
C LYS A 63 -3.33 -33.00 -25.26
N GLN A 64 -3.92 -33.99 -24.60
CA GLN A 64 -3.88 -34.15 -23.16
C GLN A 64 -2.50 -34.63 -22.65
N GLY A 65 -1.80 -35.45 -23.44
CA GLY A 65 -0.43 -35.91 -23.12
C GLY A 65 0.64 -34.80 -23.25
N SER A 66 0.46 -33.87 -24.17
CA SER A 66 1.38 -32.71 -24.37
C SER A 66 1.20 -31.70 -23.26
N PHE A 67 -0.03 -31.40 -22.85
CA PHE A 67 -0.33 -30.44 -21.78
C PHE A 67 0.39 -30.77 -20.45
N TRP A 68 0.37 -32.06 -20.05
CA TRP A 68 1.03 -32.47 -18.80
C TRP A 68 2.55 -32.39 -18.85
N LYS A 69 3.17 -32.37 -20.02
CA LYS A 69 4.61 -32.19 -20.21
C LYS A 69 4.98 -30.71 -20.27
N GLU A 70 4.10 -29.87 -20.79
CA GLU A 70 4.30 -28.43 -20.91
C GLU A 70 4.02 -27.71 -19.57
N LEU A 71 3.10 -28.22 -18.75
CA LEU A 71 2.70 -27.63 -17.47
C LEU A 71 3.89 -27.36 -16.53
N PRO A 72 4.82 -28.31 -16.27
CA PRO A 72 5.95 -28.04 -15.38
C PRO A 72 6.90 -26.95 -15.94
N ILE A 73 7.03 -26.84 -17.24
CA ILE A 73 7.84 -25.81 -17.88
C ILE A 73 7.18 -24.45 -17.72
N LEU A 74 5.86 -24.35 -17.94
CA LEU A 74 5.10 -23.11 -17.73
C LEU A 74 5.14 -22.66 -16.26
N ILE A 75 5.01 -23.61 -15.34
CA ILE A 75 5.15 -23.31 -13.89
C ILE A 75 6.57 -22.80 -13.60
N ALA A 76 7.61 -23.44 -14.12
CA ALA A 76 8.99 -23.00 -13.92
C ALA A 76 9.23 -21.59 -14.48
N ILE A 77 8.73 -21.28 -15.67
CA ILE A 77 8.82 -19.94 -16.27
C ILE A 77 8.06 -18.91 -15.41
N ALA A 78 6.85 -19.25 -14.97
CA ALA A 78 6.04 -18.36 -14.11
C ALA A 78 6.73 -18.09 -12.78
N LEU A 79 7.35 -19.11 -12.16
CA LEU A 79 8.11 -18.93 -10.91
C LEU A 79 9.35 -18.08 -11.11
N VAL A 80 10.11 -18.29 -12.20
CA VAL A 80 11.27 -17.46 -12.53
C VAL A 80 10.84 -16.01 -12.77
N LEU A 81 9.78 -15.79 -13.53
CA LEU A 81 9.26 -14.44 -13.79
C LEU A 81 8.77 -13.78 -12.51
N ALA A 82 8.01 -14.49 -11.68
CA ALA A 82 7.57 -13.98 -10.38
C ALA A 82 8.76 -13.64 -9.46
N PHE A 83 9.80 -14.47 -9.46
CA PHE A 83 11.02 -14.21 -8.71
C PHE A 83 11.75 -12.94 -9.20
N VAL A 84 11.88 -12.78 -10.52
CA VAL A 84 12.50 -11.58 -11.12
C VAL A 84 11.72 -10.32 -10.79
N ILE A 85 10.39 -10.34 -10.98
CA ILE A 85 9.53 -9.21 -10.67
C ILE A 85 9.65 -8.84 -9.19
N ARG A 86 9.55 -9.83 -8.30
CA ARG A 86 9.60 -9.61 -6.85
C ARG A 86 10.96 -9.07 -6.38
N THR A 87 12.06 -9.53 -6.98
CA THR A 87 13.39 -9.14 -6.54
C THR A 87 13.79 -7.76 -7.04
N TRP A 88 13.44 -7.42 -8.27
CA TRP A 88 13.99 -6.25 -8.95
C TRP A 88 12.98 -5.13 -9.20
N VAL A 89 11.70 -5.46 -9.31
CA VAL A 89 10.67 -4.48 -9.70
C VAL A 89 9.87 -3.99 -8.51
N MET A 90 9.37 -4.91 -7.67
CA MET A 90 8.48 -4.58 -6.57
C MET A 90 8.85 -5.36 -5.31
N GLN A 91 8.78 -4.68 -4.16
CA GLN A 91 9.05 -5.28 -2.86
C GLN A 91 7.97 -4.88 -1.86
N ALA A 92 7.50 -5.86 -1.05
CA ALA A 92 6.58 -5.59 0.04
C ALA A 92 7.37 -5.22 1.30
N PHE A 93 6.96 -4.14 1.98
CA PHE A 93 7.50 -3.70 3.26
C PHE A 93 6.42 -3.74 4.34
N TYR A 94 6.84 -4.09 5.55
CA TYR A 94 6.01 -4.04 6.76
C TYR A 94 6.22 -2.70 7.46
N ILE A 95 5.15 -2.10 7.97
CA ILE A 95 5.20 -0.82 8.69
C ILE A 95 5.28 -1.09 10.20
N PRO A 96 6.45 -0.86 10.84
CA PRO A 96 6.65 -1.18 12.25
C PRO A 96 6.31 -0.02 13.19
N SER A 97 6.18 1.21 12.70
CA SER A 97 6.04 2.42 13.52
C SER A 97 4.92 3.34 13.03
N GLY A 98 4.41 4.16 13.95
CA GLY A 98 3.32 5.11 13.68
C GLY A 98 3.74 6.42 13.02
N SER A 99 5.00 6.56 12.55
CA SER A 99 5.49 7.84 12.02
C SER A 99 4.76 8.35 10.76
N MET A 100 4.00 7.48 10.10
CA MET A 100 3.18 7.77 8.91
C MET A 100 1.69 7.55 9.19
N GLU A 101 1.26 7.48 10.47
CA GLU A 101 -0.15 7.34 10.83
C GLU A 101 -1.01 8.43 10.20
N ASN A 102 -2.22 8.12 9.91
CA ASN A 102 -3.20 8.69 9.01
C ASN A 102 -3.06 8.20 7.55
N THR A 103 -1.83 8.03 7.04
CA THR A 103 -1.59 7.46 5.71
C THR A 103 -1.26 5.96 5.80
N LEU A 104 -0.43 5.55 6.76
CA LEU A 104 -0.01 4.16 6.98
C LEU A 104 -0.08 3.83 8.47
N LEU A 105 -0.74 2.73 8.80
CA LEU A 105 -0.85 2.25 10.17
C LEU A 105 0.21 1.20 10.50
N VAL A 106 0.49 1.06 11.81
CA VAL A 106 1.37 -0.01 12.29
C VAL A 106 0.75 -1.37 11.95
N GLY A 107 1.52 -2.21 11.29
CA GLY A 107 1.04 -3.52 10.83
C GLY A 107 0.72 -3.60 9.35
N ASP A 108 0.60 -2.46 8.68
CA ASP A 108 0.38 -2.40 7.24
C ASP A 108 1.51 -3.07 6.46
N ARG A 109 1.15 -3.59 5.29
CA ARG A 109 2.12 -4.01 4.28
C ARG A 109 1.90 -3.20 3.02
N VAL A 110 2.95 -2.52 2.61
CA VAL A 110 2.95 -1.66 1.43
C VAL A 110 3.79 -2.27 0.33
N LEU A 111 3.38 -2.06 -0.91
CA LEU A 111 4.17 -2.44 -2.07
C LEU A 111 4.97 -1.24 -2.56
N VAL A 112 6.26 -1.47 -2.76
CA VAL A 112 7.23 -0.45 -3.18
C VAL A 112 7.73 -0.77 -4.59
N ASN A 113 7.61 0.20 -5.49
CA ASN A 113 8.16 0.14 -6.84
C ASN A 113 9.61 0.62 -6.81
N LYS A 114 10.55 -0.27 -7.11
CA LYS A 114 11.99 -0.02 -7.06
C LYS A 114 12.57 0.57 -8.35
N VAL A 115 11.84 0.44 -9.45
CA VAL A 115 12.34 0.87 -10.78
C VAL A 115 11.80 2.22 -11.22
N VAL A 116 10.84 2.79 -10.51
CA VAL A 116 10.17 4.03 -10.90
C VAL A 116 11.17 5.18 -11.06
N TYR A 117 12.15 5.28 -10.17
CA TYR A 117 13.15 6.35 -10.18
C TYR A 117 14.35 6.09 -11.10
N GLN A 118 14.30 4.98 -11.86
CA GLN A 118 15.20 4.76 -13.00
C GLN A 118 14.65 5.34 -14.31
N VAL A 119 13.35 5.66 -14.34
CA VAL A 119 12.65 6.16 -15.54
C VAL A 119 12.10 7.57 -15.38
N ARG A 120 11.98 8.06 -14.16
CA ARG A 120 11.57 9.44 -13.85
C ARG A 120 12.13 9.89 -12.49
N ASP A 121 12.15 11.19 -12.28
CA ASP A 121 12.56 11.78 -11.02
C ASP A 121 11.54 11.59 -9.90
N ILE A 122 12.01 11.73 -8.65
CA ILE A 122 11.19 11.77 -7.45
C ILE A 122 10.33 13.03 -7.51
N GLN A 123 9.09 12.93 -7.02
CA GLN A 123 8.16 14.05 -6.96
C GLN A 123 7.82 14.38 -5.51
N ARG A 124 7.48 15.66 -5.24
CA ARG A 124 6.96 16.10 -3.94
C ARG A 124 5.67 15.36 -3.62
N GLY A 125 5.44 15.08 -2.34
CA GLY A 125 4.26 14.38 -1.85
C GLY A 125 4.30 12.85 -2.01
N GLU A 126 5.28 12.27 -2.71
CA GLU A 126 5.43 10.83 -2.80
C GLU A 126 5.89 10.21 -1.48
N VAL A 127 5.36 9.04 -1.16
CA VAL A 127 5.83 8.25 -0.03
C VAL A 127 6.95 7.34 -0.50
N VAL A 128 8.14 7.50 0.08
CA VAL A 128 9.36 6.77 -0.31
C VAL A 128 9.87 5.88 0.82
N VAL A 129 10.44 4.74 0.43
CA VAL A 129 11.26 3.90 1.31
C VAL A 129 12.72 4.17 0.98
N PHE A 130 13.54 4.39 1.98
CA PHE A 130 14.97 4.65 1.82
C PHE A 130 15.79 3.98 2.91
N ASN A 131 17.07 3.77 2.62
CA ASN A 131 18.05 3.26 3.58
C ASN A 131 18.68 4.44 4.33
N GLY A 132 18.71 4.35 5.66
CA GLY A 132 19.30 5.39 6.53
C GLY A 132 20.80 5.25 6.77
N ASP A 133 21.46 4.23 6.19
CA ASP A 133 22.90 4.00 6.42
C ASP A 133 23.75 5.24 6.10
N GLY A 134 24.55 5.67 7.08
CA GLY A 134 25.46 6.81 6.95
C GLY A 134 24.81 8.20 6.86
N SER A 135 23.48 8.29 6.85
CA SER A 135 22.74 9.57 6.84
C SER A 135 21.82 9.71 8.05
N TRP A 136 21.12 8.64 8.45
CA TRP A 136 20.17 8.64 9.56
C TRP A 136 20.52 7.54 10.56
N ASP A 137 21.65 7.67 11.24
CA ASP A 137 22.03 6.76 12.33
C ASP A 137 21.21 7.08 13.57
N ASP A 138 20.01 6.56 13.67
CA ASP A 138 19.22 6.61 14.91
C ASP A 138 19.76 5.55 15.88
N PRO A 139 20.31 5.94 17.04
CA PRO A 139 20.76 4.99 18.06
C PRO A 139 19.62 4.14 18.63
N ASN A 140 18.37 4.51 18.38
CA ASN A 140 17.17 3.74 18.74
C ASN A 140 16.67 2.83 17.59
N THR A 141 17.41 2.72 16.49
CA THR A 141 17.09 1.75 15.45
C THR A 141 16.99 0.37 16.08
N VAL A 142 15.83 -0.26 15.98
CA VAL A 142 15.60 -1.60 16.50
C VAL A 142 16.54 -2.56 15.78
N VAL A 143 17.67 -2.83 16.39
CA VAL A 143 18.56 -3.90 15.95
C VAL A 143 17.78 -5.19 16.14
N ILE A 144 17.26 -5.73 15.05
CA ILE A 144 16.60 -7.04 15.06
C ILE A 144 17.70 -8.06 15.37
N PRO A 145 17.65 -8.73 16.53
CA PRO A 145 18.70 -9.68 16.89
C PRO A 145 18.75 -10.78 15.84
N GLU A 146 19.91 -11.03 15.26
CA GLU A 146 20.08 -12.16 14.36
C GLU A 146 19.75 -13.47 15.09
N PRO A 147 18.93 -14.35 14.48
CA PRO A 147 18.61 -15.62 15.10
C PRO A 147 19.90 -16.43 15.29
N THR A 148 20.13 -16.92 16.47
CA THR A 148 21.31 -17.75 16.81
C THR A 148 21.26 -19.16 16.19
N ASN A 149 20.07 -19.62 15.80
CA ASN A 149 19.87 -20.92 15.19
C ASN A 149 20.15 -20.87 13.68
N PRO A 150 21.01 -21.74 13.12
CA PRO A 150 21.37 -21.73 11.69
C PRO A 150 20.18 -21.97 10.76
N ILE A 151 19.18 -22.75 11.18
CA ILE A 151 17.95 -22.96 10.40
C ILE A 151 17.10 -21.68 10.38
N ALA A 152 16.98 -21.01 11.53
CA ALA A 152 16.26 -19.73 11.62
C ALA A 152 17.00 -18.63 10.84
N ARG A 153 18.35 -18.61 10.83
CA ARG A 153 19.16 -17.69 9.99
C ARG A 153 18.89 -17.92 8.51
N GLY A 154 18.86 -19.17 8.05
CA GLY A 154 18.53 -19.51 6.68
C GLY A 154 17.12 -19.07 6.32
N PHE A 155 16.15 -19.25 7.21
CA PHE A 155 14.77 -18.82 7.02
C PHE A 155 14.67 -17.29 7.01
N THR A 156 15.34 -16.58 7.92
CA THR A 156 15.39 -15.12 7.95
C THR A 156 16.07 -14.57 6.70
N TRP A 157 17.16 -15.18 6.25
CA TRP A 157 17.82 -14.81 4.99
C TRP A 157 16.86 -14.95 3.80
N VAL A 158 16.12 -16.06 3.71
CA VAL A 158 15.09 -16.24 2.68
C VAL A 158 13.99 -15.18 2.81
N GLN A 159 13.52 -14.89 4.02
CA GLN A 159 12.52 -13.84 4.26
C GLN A 159 13.03 -12.45 3.86
N GLN A 160 14.30 -12.14 4.14
CA GLN A 160 14.95 -10.88 3.71
C GLN A 160 15.05 -10.80 2.19
N GLN A 161 15.49 -11.89 1.53
CA GLN A 161 15.52 -11.96 0.05
C GLN A 161 14.11 -11.86 -0.54
N LEU A 162 13.11 -12.33 0.17
CA LEU A 162 11.70 -12.22 -0.22
C LEU A 162 11.07 -10.87 0.21
N GLY A 163 11.84 -9.97 0.83
CA GLY A 163 11.32 -8.68 1.34
C GLY A 163 10.25 -8.84 2.42
N ALA A 164 10.23 -9.98 3.12
CA ALA A 164 9.25 -10.28 4.15
C ALA A 164 9.75 -9.92 5.56
N ALA A 165 11.06 -9.67 5.73
CA ALA A 165 11.64 -9.23 6.98
C ALA A 165 12.32 -7.87 6.79
N PRO A 166 12.09 -6.88 7.68
CA PRO A 166 12.80 -5.60 7.65
C PRO A 166 14.29 -5.83 7.94
N THR A 167 15.17 -5.11 7.26
CA THR A 167 16.62 -5.15 7.52
C THR A 167 17.01 -4.27 8.71
N GLY A 168 16.04 -3.51 9.25
CA GLY A 168 16.20 -2.68 10.45
C GLY A 168 16.74 -1.26 10.17
N LYS A 169 17.03 -0.96 8.92
CA LYS A 169 17.60 0.33 8.51
C LYS A 169 16.80 1.05 7.43
N GLU A 170 15.66 0.50 7.05
CA GLU A 170 14.74 1.15 6.11
C GLU A 170 13.74 2.04 6.83
N TYR A 171 13.60 3.23 6.31
CA TYR A 171 12.64 4.23 6.74
C TYR A 171 11.60 4.46 5.65
N ILE A 172 10.40 4.84 6.06
CA ILE A 172 9.34 5.27 5.15
C ILE A 172 8.87 6.66 5.56
N LYS A 173 8.90 7.61 4.60
CA LYS A 173 8.52 9.01 4.82
C LYS A 173 7.92 9.60 3.54
N ARG A 174 7.29 10.77 3.69
CA ARG A 174 6.80 11.57 2.56
C ARG A 174 7.85 12.58 2.13
N VAL A 175 8.06 12.69 0.82
CA VAL A 175 8.94 13.71 0.21
C VAL A 175 8.23 15.05 0.29
N ILE A 176 8.88 16.01 0.94
CA ILE A 176 8.38 17.38 1.07
C ILE A 176 9.15 18.33 0.15
N GLY A 177 10.48 18.22 0.12
CA GLY A 177 11.33 19.07 -0.70
C GLY A 177 12.24 18.26 -1.62
N LEU A 178 12.48 18.79 -2.81
CA LEU A 178 13.37 18.30 -3.84
C LEU A 178 14.70 19.07 -3.82
N PRO A 179 15.75 18.63 -4.53
CA PRO A 179 17.01 19.36 -4.62
C PRO A 179 16.80 20.84 -5.00
N GLY A 180 17.38 21.76 -4.23
CA GLY A 180 17.25 23.19 -4.42
C GLY A 180 16.05 23.84 -3.75
N ASP A 181 15.05 23.08 -3.27
CA ASP A 181 13.92 23.65 -2.55
C ASP A 181 14.34 24.25 -1.21
N VAL A 182 13.65 25.31 -0.82
CA VAL A 182 13.75 25.91 0.51
C VAL A 182 12.54 25.47 1.32
N VAL A 183 12.80 24.70 2.37
CA VAL A 183 11.76 24.17 3.27
C VAL A 183 11.89 24.84 4.62
N GLU A 184 10.80 25.36 5.13
CA GLU A 184 10.77 26.01 6.46
C GLU A 184 9.42 25.83 7.16
N CYS A 185 9.43 25.89 8.46
CA CYS A 185 8.27 25.99 9.32
C CYS A 185 8.54 27.09 10.37
N CYS A 186 7.61 27.98 10.76
CA CYS A 186 6.19 27.83 10.45
C CYS A 186 5.61 29.20 10.17
N ASP A 187 4.95 29.36 9.05
CA ASP A 187 4.06 30.47 8.82
C ASP A 187 2.66 30.08 9.31
N GLU A 188 2.19 30.73 10.38
CA GLU A 188 0.91 30.37 11.05
C GLU A 188 0.77 28.87 11.36
N GLN A 189 1.84 28.21 11.83
CA GLN A 189 1.92 26.76 12.08
C GLN A 189 1.86 25.88 10.82
N LYS A 190 2.03 26.44 9.64
CA LYS A 190 2.05 25.72 8.38
C LYS A 190 3.46 25.62 7.80
N LEU A 191 3.71 24.53 7.13
CA LEU A 191 4.94 24.29 6.40
C LEU A 191 4.92 25.08 5.09
N THR A 192 6.07 25.65 4.73
CA THR A 192 6.26 26.29 3.43
C THR A 192 7.36 25.59 2.63
N VAL A 193 7.17 25.55 1.33
CA VAL A 193 8.18 25.11 0.36
C VAL A 193 8.31 26.21 -0.69
N ASN A 194 9.50 26.77 -0.84
CA ASN A 194 9.78 27.91 -1.73
C ASN A 194 8.89 29.13 -1.46
N GLY A 195 8.48 29.32 -0.19
CA GLY A 195 7.58 30.39 0.21
C GLY A 195 6.09 30.12 -0.04
N VAL A 196 5.73 28.96 -0.63
CA VAL A 196 4.34 28.56 -0.82
C VAL A 196 3.90 27.71 0.38
N VAL A 197 2.78 28.11 1.00
CA VAL A 197 2.22 27.40 2.15
C VAL A 197 1.57 26.10 1.71
N LEU A 198 1.94 24.99 2.37
CA LEU A 198 1.31 23.69 2.17
C LEU A 198 0.04 23.56 3.01
N ASP A 199 -1.04 23.13 2.35
CA ASP A 199 -2.24 22.67 3.03
C ASP A 199 -2.11 21.17 3.26
N GLU A 200 -1.84 20.79 4.51
CA GLU A 200 -1.47 19.43 4.88
C GLU A 200 -2.60 18.65 5.58
N GLU A 201 -3.80 19.25 5.69
CA GLU A 201 -4.91 18.69 6.47
C GLU A 201 -5.33 17.29 5.98
N ASP A 202 -5.25 17.02 4.68
CA ASP A 202 -5.71 15.78 4.06
C ASP A 202 -4.89 14.54 4.47
N TYR A 203 -3.62 14.71 4.84
CA TYR A 203 -2.72 13.58 5.07
C TYR A 203 -2.04 13.58 6.45
N LEU A 204 -2.04 14.69 7.16
CA LEU A 204 -1.46 14.74 8.49
C LEU A 204 -2.29 13.98 9.52
N TYR A 205 -1.61 13.36 10.47
CA TYR A 205 -2.26 12.81 11.66
C TYR A 205 -2.96 13.94 12.43
N PRO A 206 -4.22 13.75 12.86
CA PRO A 206 -4.98 14.76 13.56
C PRO A 206 -4.23 15.34 14.77
N GLY A 207 -4.17 16.65 14.87
CA GLY A 207 -3.42 17.36 15.92
C GLY A 207 -1.92 17.51 15.66
N SER A 208 -1.38 16.95 14.60
CA SER A 208 0.04 17.12 14.24
C SER A 208 0.40 18.56 13.87
N LEU A 209 -0.54 19.36 13.37
CA LEU A 209 -0.32 20.78 13.09
C LEU A 209 0.08 21.56 14.34
N ALA A 210 -0.54 21.27 15.47
CA ALA A 210 -0.23 21.95 16.75
C ALA A 210 1.15 21.60 17.32
N SER A 211 1.80 20.55 16.78
CA SER A 211 3.12 20.06 17.22
C SER A 211 4.22 20.32 16.20
N HIS A 212 4.00 21.23 15.24
CA HIS A 212 5.05 21.65 14.32
C HIS A 212 6.14 22.38 15.09
N GLU A 213 7.33 21.79 15.10
CA GLU A 213 8.53 22.44 15.61
C GLU A 213 9.02 23.44 14.54
N GLU A 214 9.32 24.67 14.96
CA GLU A 214 9.91 25.67 14.09
C GLU A 214 11.29 25.20 13.60
N PHE A 215 11.52 25.24 12.31
CA PHE A 215 12.81 24.93 11.69
C PHE A 215 12.98 25.67 10.36
N GLY A 216 14.21 25.79 9.94
CA GLY A 216 14.54 26.37 8.64
C GLY A 216 14.83 27.88 8.71
N PRO A 217 14.94 28.54 7.54
CA PRO A 217 14.86 27.90 6.21
C PRO A 217 16.02 26.91 5.96
N VAL A 218 15.69 25.76 5.37
CA VAL A 218 16.66 24.74 4.95
C VAL A 218 16.62 24.61 3.44
N THR A 219 17.72 24.88 2.77
CA THR A 219 17.86 24.57 1.34
C THR A 219 18.25 23.10 1.20
N VAL A 220 17.44 22.34 0.47
CA VAL A 220 17.70 20.92 0.21
C VAL A 220 18.93 20.79 -0.70
N PRO A 221 19.98 20.06 -0.28
CA PRO A 221 21.19 19.92 -1.08
C PRO A 221 20.92 19.19 -2.41
N GLU A 222 21.76 19.45 -3.42
CA GLU A 222 21.74 18.72 -4.66
C GLU A 222 21.90 17.21 -4.42
N GLY A 223 21.12 16.40 -5.15
CA GLY A 223 21.12 14.94 -5.00
C GLY A 223 20.47 14.42 -3.73
N HIS A 224 19.75 15.26 -2.98
CA HIS A 224 19.04 14.90 -1.76
C HIS A 224 17.57 15.27 -1.82
N VAL A 225 16.78 14.67 -0.94
CA VAL A 225 15.38 15.02 -0.71
C VAL A 225 15.14 15.28 0.77
N TRP A 226 14.24 16.23 1.07
CA TRP A 226 13.77 16.49 2.42
C TRP A 226 12.49 15.70 2.66
N VAL A 227 12.48 14.86 3.69
CA VAL A 227 11.37 13.95 3.94
C VAL A 227 10.82 14.14 5.36
N MET A 228 9.50 14.01 5.50
CA MET A 228 8.82 14.11 6.79
C MET A 228 7.79 13.01 6.97
N GLY A 229 7.51 12.67 8.24
CA GLY A 229 6.44 11.74 8.55
C GLY A 229 5.10 12.45 8.64
N ASP A 230 4.02 11.76 8.32
CA ASP A 230 2.66 12.31 8.38
C ASP A 230 2.17 12.47 9.83
N HIS A 231 2.71 11.67 10.76
CA HIS A 231 2.55 11.89 12.20
C HIS A 231 3.71 12.72 12.75
N ARG A 232 3.65 14.02 12.53
CA ARG A 232 4.72 14.99 12.79
C ARG A 232 5.32 14.94 14.20
N SER A 233 4.50 14.72 15.22
CA SER A 233 4.90 14.77 16.63
C SER A 233 5.82 13.63 17.05
N ILE A 234 5.69 12.45 16.45
CA ILE A 234 6.48 11.26 16.79
C ILE A 234 7.50 10.85 15.72
N SER A 235 7.46 11.50 14.55
CA SER A 235 8.34 11.16 13.45
C SER A 235 9.79 11.61 13.71
N SER A 236 10.72 10.66 13.68
CA SER A 236 12.14 10.96 13.50
C SER A 236 12.40 11.09 12.00
N ASP A 237 12.38 12.32 11.49
CA ASP A 237 12.49 12.66 10.07
C ASP A 237 13.59 13.72 9.83
N SER A 238 13.63 14.32 8.65
CA SER A 238 14.66 15.29 8.27
C SER A 238 14.86 16.39 9.30
N ARG A 239 13.80 16.85 9.96
CA ARG A 239 13.86 17.88 11.01
C ARG A 239 14.73 17.50 12.18
N ARG A 240 14.64 16.25 12.62
CA ARG A 240 15.35 15.73 13.80
C ARG A 240 16.74 15.17 13.46
N ASN A 241 17.02 14.99 12.18
CA ASN A 241 18.29 14.46 11.68
C ASN A 241 19.24 15.55 11.15
N GLN A 242 18.96 16.84 11.37
CA GLN A 242 19.78 17.95 10.85
C GLN A 242 21.24 17.93 11.34
N GLY A 243 21.51 17.29 12.46
CA GLY A 243 22.88 17.09 12.96
C GLY A 243 23.70 16.02 12.23
N ASN A 244 23.04 15.24 11.38
CA ASN A 244 23.67 14.14 10.65
C ASN A 244 24.23 14.59 9.28
N PRO A 245 25.06 13.78 8.63
CA PRO A 245 25.52 14.05 7.26
C PRO A 245 24.35 14.35 6.32
N GLY A 246 24.50 15.38 5.47
CA GLY A 246 23.42 15.84 4.60
C GLY A 246 22.42 16.82 5.26
N GLY A 247 22.67 17.23 6.53
CA GLY A 247 21.80 18.19 7.23
C GLY A 247 20.36 17.69 7.43
N GLY A 248 20.18 16.38 7.56
CA GLY A 248 18.87 15.73 7.69
C GLY A 248 18.23 15.33 6.37
N ALA A 249 18.70 15.85 5.23
CA ALA A 249 18.23 15.45 3.93
C ALA A 249 18.73 14.02 3.56
N VAL A 250 17.92 13.28 2.81
CA VAL A 250 18.21 11.90 2.40
C VAL A 250 18.82 11.89 1.01
N PRO A 251 19.98 11.25 0.80
CA PRO A 251 20.54 11.08 -0.53
C PRO A 251 19.57 10.31 -1.46
N ILE A 252 19.40 10.77 -2.69
CA ILE A 252 18.49 10.14 -3.66
C ILE A 252 18.91 8.71 -3.98
N ASP A 253 20.21 8.42 -3.99
CA ASP A 253 20.74 7.07 -4.22
C ASP A 253 20.47 6.09 -3.06
N HIS A 254 20.09 6.61 -1.88
CA HIS A 254 19.61 5.79 -0.77
C HIS A 254 18.11 5.45 -0.87
N VAL A 255 17.38 6.06 -1.80
CA VAL A 255 15.96 5.78 -1.99
C VAL A 255 15.76 4.43 -2.67
N VAL A 256 15.17 3.49 -1.94
CA VAL A 256 14.85 2.14 -2.43
C VAL A 256 13.74 2.17 -3.48
N GLY A 257 12.72 3.01 -3.28
CA GLY A 257 11.62 3.16 -4.23
C GLY A 257 10.39 3.86 -3.63
N ARG A 258 9.34 3.96 -4.46
CA ARG A 258 8.07 4.57 -4.13
C ARG A 258 7.10 3.55 -3.54
N ALA A 259 6.56 3.82 -2.36
CA ALA A 259 5.38 3.12 -1.84
C ALA A 259 4.14 3.63 -2.57
N PHE A 260 3.34 2.74 -3.16
CA PHE A 260 2.23 3.16 -4.02
C PHE A 260 0.91 2.47 -3.72
N VAL A 261 0.90 1.39 -2.93
CA VAL A 261 -0.32 0.67 -2.55
C VAL A 261 -0.16 -0.07 -1.23
N ILE A 262 -1.19 -0.01 -0.39
CA ILE A 262 -1.33 -0.85 0.80
C ILE A 262 -1.98 -2.16 0.35
N ILE A 263 -1.34 -3.30 0.63
CA ILE A 263 -1.79 -4.63 0.21
C ILE A 263 -2.34 -5.48 1.35
N TRP A 264 -2.10 -5.06 2.59
CA TRP A 264 -2.57 -5.72 3.80
C TRP A 264 -2.60 -4.71 4.96
N PRO A 265 -3.61 -4.75 5.85
CA PRO A 265 -4.80 -5.62 5.81
C PRO A 265 -5.75 -5.23 4.66
N PHE A 266 -6.63 -6.16 4.25
CA PHE A 266 -7.48 -5.97 3.06
C PHE A 266 -8.55 -4.90 3.23
N ASP A 267 -8.97 -4.62 4.45
CA ASP A 267 -9.92 -3.54 4.79
C ASP A 267 -9.30 -2.14 4.64
N GLN A 268 -7.98 -2.05 4.62
CA GLN A 268 -7.23 -0.81 4.40
C GLN A 268 -6.52 -0.76 3.04
N ALA A 269 -6.68 -1.83 2.22
CA ALA A 269 -6.03 -1.91 0.92
C ALA A 269 -6.45 -0.75 0.00
N GLY A 270 -5.47 -0.01 -0.51
CA GLY A 270 -5.72 1.19 -1.30
C GLY A 270 -4.46 1.80 -1.86
N GLY A 271 -4.60 2.63 -2.89
CA GLY A 271 -3.49 3.35 -3.50
C GLY A 271 -2.97 4.49 -2.63
N LEU A 272 -1.66 4.67 -2.60
CA LEU A 272 -1.01 5.83 -1.97
C LEU A 272 -0.83 6.92 -3.04
N GLY A 273 -1.78 7.85 -3.09
CA GLY A 273 -1.75 9.01 -3.97
C GLY A 273 -0.77 10.09 -3.48
N VAL A 274 -0.48 11.04 -4.36
CA VAL A 274 0.14 12.31 -4.00
C VAL A 274 -0.98 13.28 -3.63
N PRO A 275 -0.96 13.92 -2.44
CA PRO A 275 -1.94 14.93 -2.07
C PRO A 275 -1.94 16.12 -3.04
N GLU A 276 -3.13 16.67 -3.32
CA GLU A 276 -3.30 17.74 -4.31
C GLU A 276 -2.54 19.03 -3.95
N THR A 277 -2.27 19.25 -2.67
CA THR A 277 -1.50 20.41 -2.22
C THR A 277 -0.12 20.50 -2.87
N PHE A 278 0.51 19.36 -3.19
CA PHE A 278 1.82 19.34 -3.84
C PHE A 278 1.79 19.72 -5.32
N ALA A 279 0.64 19.53 -6.01
CA ALA A 279 0.51 19.94 -7.39
C ALA A 279 0.60 21.47 -7.55
N ARG A 280 0.15 22.22 -6.54
CA ARG A 280 0.24 23.71 -6.56
C ARG A 280 1.68 24.21 -6.50
N LEU A 281 2.58 23.46 -5.87
CA LEU A 281 4.01 23.84 -5.80
C LEU A 281 4.70 23.75 -7.18
N ASP A 282 4.20 22.90 -8.07
CA ASP A 282 4.78 22.72 -9.39
C ASP A 282 4.25 23.75 -10.40
N ASP A 283 3.08 24.36 -10.10
CA ASP A 283 2.47 25.42 -10.94
C ASP A 283 3.05 26.81 -10.62
N ASP A 284 3.58 27.03 -9.40
CA ASP A 284 4.11 28.32 -8.91
C ASP A 284 5.65 28.40 -8.96
N ALA A 285 6.34 27.34 -9.43
CA ALA A 285 7.81 27.26 -9.54
C ALA A 285 8.33 27.69 -10.96
#